data_4f6065e2e1e4e68b9e221cc66e6b1734
#
_entry.id   4f6065e2e1e4e68b9e221cc66e6b1734
#
_cell.length_a   1.000
_cell.length_b   1.000
_cell.length_c   1.000
_cell.angle_alpha   90.00
_cell.angle_beta   90.00
_cell.angle_gamma   90.00
#
_symmetry.space_group_name_H-M   'P 1'
#
loop_
_entity.id
_entity.type
_entity.pdbx_description
1 polymer ?
#
loop_
_entity_poly.entity_id
_entity_poly.type
_entity_poly.pdbx_seq_one_letter_code
_entity_poly.pdbx_strand_id
1 'polypeptide(L)'
;GWLAGISYKIPEYYFRTSLTYRSAIKHEMTTTESIEVGVVTPNVMEVKTPQSVNFDFMTGLPYQNILYGTLRWVNWQDFVIQPPKFKAVIDYVAIFYPEATDVKLIQYNKDQWSAKLGLAQVKKKKWLSTMELLWDSGINNPASTLNPSDGYQGIGLGSMYTYNTQFDIAAGLYYLH
;
A
#
# COMPACT_ATOMS: atom_id res chain seq x y z
N GLY A 1 -12.07 2.66 -13.23
CA GLY A 1 -10.64 2.36 -13.19
C GLY A 1 -10.27 1.20 -14.10
N TRP A 2 -9.00 1.05 -14.38
CA TRP A 2 -8.46 -0.03 -15.20
C TRP A 2 -7.13 -0.54 -14.61
N LEU A 3 -6.77 -1.74 -15.00
CA LEU A 3 -5.53 -2.42 -14.62
C LEU A 3 -4.86 -2.95 -15.88
N ALA A 4 -3.55 -2.76 -15.99
CA ALA A 4 -2.74 -3.35 -17.04
C ALA A 4 -1.46 -3.94 -16.43
N GLY A 5 -0.98 -5.01 -17.03
CA GLY A 5 0.24 -5.66 -16.59
C GLY A 5 0.94 -6.42 -17.69
N ILE A 6 2.23 -6.60 -17.51
CA ILE A 6 3.07 -7.42 -18.37
C ILE A 6 3.88 -8.36 -17.49
N SER A 7 4.10 -9.58 -17.93
CA SER A 7 5.00 -10.52 -17.27
C SER A 7 5.95 -11.16 -18.25
N TYR A 8 7.17 -11.41 -17.78
CA TYR A 8 8.22 -12.07 -18.54
C TYR A 8 8.78 -13.25 -17.75
N LYS A 9 9.10 -14.34 -18.43
CA LYS A 9 9.62 -15.58 -17.83
C LYS A 9 10.80 -16.11 -18.62
N ILE A 10 11.82 -16.59 -17.92
CA ILE A 10 12.92 -17.37 -18.47
C ILE A 10 12.94 -18.71 -17.69
N PRO A 11 12.33 -19.78 -18.24
CA PRO A 11 12.15 -21.04 -17.52
C PRO A 11 13.47 -21.68 -17.05
N GLU A 12 14.54 -21.55 -17.82
CA GLU A 12 15.86 -22.15 -17.55
C GLU A 12 16.49 -21.64 -16.25
N TYR A 13 16.17 -20.40 -15.84
CA TYR A 13 16.65 -19.78 -14.60
C TYR A 13 15.57 -19.70 -13.53
N TYR A 14 14.39 -20.29 -13.75
CA TYR A 14 13.21 -20.08 -12.92
C TYR A 14 12.93 -18.59 -12.70
N PHE A 15 13.36 -17.76 -13.66
CA PHE A 15 13.18 -16.32 -13.57
C PHE A 15 11.78 -15.93 -14.04
N ARG A 16 11.12 -15.14 -13.22
CA ARG A 16 9.85 -14.49 -13.54
C ARG A 16 9.85 -13.07 -13.04
N THR A 17 9.38 -12.14 -13.85
CA THR A 17 9.12 -10.77 -13.44
C THR A 17 7.76 -10.32 -13.97
N SER A 18 7.15 -9.37 -13.26
CA SER A 18 5.90 -8.73 -13.68
C SER A 18 5.87 -7.27 -13.26
N LEU A 19 5.26 -6.46 -14.11
CA LEU A 19 4.96 -5.06 -13.84
C LEU A 19 3.45 -4.88 -13.99
N THR A 20 2.80 -4.35 -12.97
CA THR A 20 1.35 -4.12 -12.94
C THR A 20 1.07 -2.66 -12.58
N TYR A 21 0.28 -1.99 -13.39
CA TYR A 21 -0.24 -0.65 -13.12
C TYR A 21 -1.73 -0.73 -12.80
N ARG A 22 -2.16 0.00 -11.79
CA ARG A 22 -3.57 0.24 -11.45
C ARG A 22 -3.86 1.72 -11.56
N SER A 23 -4.89 2.07 -12.32
CA SER A 23 -5.31 3.47 -12.46
C SER A 23 -6.01 3.95 -11.18
N ALA A 24 -5.99 5.25 -10.98
CA ALA A 24 -6.86 5.91 -10.03
C ALA A 24 -8.34 5.67 -10.39
N ILE A 25 -9.20 5.66 -9.37
CA ILE A 25 -10.65 5.54 -9.52
C ILE A 25 -11.31 6.72 -8.82
N LYS A 26 -12.19 7.40 -9.53
CA LYS A 26 -13.03 8.46 -8.96
C LYS A 26 -14.31 7.87 -8.42
N HIS A 27 -14.64 8.22 -7.20
CA HIS A 27 -15.86 7.85 -6.52
C HIS A 27 -16.62 9.12 -6.14
N GLU A 28 -17.87 9.21 -6.57
CA GLU A 28 -18.81 10.21 -6.08
C GLU A 28 -19.49 9.65 -4.83
N MET A 29 -19.34 10.35 -3.72
CA MET A 29 -19.88 9.94 -2.42
C MET A 29 -20.81 11.02 -1.89
N THR A 30 -22.00 10.62 -1.47
CA THR A 30 -22.91 11.52 -0.75
C THR A 30 -22.44 11.60 0.70
N THR A 31 -22.17 12.82 1.16
CA THR A 31 -21.76 13.09 2.53
C THR A 31 -22.86 13.85 3.26
N THR A 32 -23.02 13.54 4.54
CA THR A 32 -23.87 14.29 5.46
C THR A 32 -22.98 14.90 6.54
N GLU A 33 -22.85 16.24 6.50
CA GLU A 33 -22.00 16.97 7.44
C GLU A 33 -22.88 17.71 8.42
N SER A 34 -22.70 17.45 9.73
CA SER A 34 -23.34 18.17 10.83
C SER A 34 -22.37 19.19 11.40
N ILE A 35 -22.72 20.46 11.32
CA ILE A 35 -22.06 21.57 12.04
C ILE A 35 -23.10 22.11 13.00
N GLU A 36 -22.75 22.42 14.25
CA GLU A 36 -23.66 22.80 15.34
C GLU A 36 -24.61 23.95 14.98
N VAL A 37 -24.34 24.71 13.95
CA VAL A 37 -25.16 25.81 13.46
C VAL A 37 -25.57 25.56 12.01
N GLY A 38 -26.73 24.97 11.78
CA GLY A 38 -27.32 24.95 10.45
C GLY A 38 -27.98 23.63 10.02
N VAL A 39 -28.76 23.71 8.95
CA VAL A 39 -29.46 22.58 8.34
C VAL A 39 -28.45 21.59 7.75
N VAL A 40 -28.59 20.32 8.13
CA VAL A 40 -27.83 19.24 7.54
C VAL A 40 -28.36 18.95 6.14
N THR A 41 -27.59 19.31 5.12
CA THR A 41 -27.91 18.97 3.73
C THR A 41 -26.92 17.96 3.21
N PRO A 42 -27.36 16.91 2.50
CA PRO A 42 -26.44 16.02 1.82
C PRO A 42 -25.70 16.77 0.71
N ASN A 43 -24.41 16.54 0.62
CA ASN A 43 -23.54 17.07 -0.45
C ASN A 43 -22.85 15.91 -1.18
N VAL A 44 -22.47 16.14 -2.43
CA VAL A 44 -21.69 15.20 -3.20
C VAL A 44 -20.21 15.59 -3.11
N MET A 45 -19.37 14.63 -2.81
CA MET A 45 -17.93 14.77 -2.73
C MET A 45 -17.28 13.74 -3.66
N GLU A 46 -16.28 14.17 -4.45
CA GLU A 46 -15.45 13.27 -5.22
C GLU A 46 -14.25 12.82 -4.37
N VAL A 47 -14.04 11.51 -4.27
CA VAL A 47 -12.84 10.90 -3.69
C VAL A 47 -12.13 10.11 -4.78
N LYS A 48 -10.85 10.43 -5.03
CA LYS A 48 -10.02 9.75 -6.00
C LYS A 48 -9.07 8.79 -5.29
N THR A 49 -9.28 7.47 -5.46
CA THR A 49 -8.31 6.49 -4.95
C THR A 49 -7.00 6.58 -5.70
N PRO A 50 -5.84 6.35 -5.04
CA PRO A 50 -4.55 6.51 -5.67
C PRO A 50 -4.28 5.46 -6.75
N GLN A 51 -3.54 5.85 -7.77
CA GLN A 51 -2.94 4.93 -8.72
C GLN A 51 -1.73 4.24 -8.10
N SER A 52 -1.35 3.08 -8.64
CA SER A 52 -0.20 2.35 -8.14
C SER A 52 0.53 1.54 -9.22
N VAL A 53 1.82 1.32 -8.99
CA VAL A 53 2.67 0.44 -9.79
C VAL A 53 3.25 -0.63 -8.88
N ASN A 54 3.17 -1.89 -9.29
CA ASN A 54 3.82 -3.01 -8.62
C ASN A 54 4.81 -3.65 -9.58
N PHE A 55 6.03 -3.87 -9.12
CA PHE A 55 7.05 -4.65 -9.78
C PHE A 55 7.37 -5.87 -8.90
N ASP A 56 7.21 -7.06 -9.45
CA ASP A 56 7.51 -8.32 -8.78
C ASP A 56 8.57 -9.08 -9.56
N PHE A 57 9.47 -9.75 -8.86
CA PHE A 57 10.41 -10.68 -9.48
C PHE A 57 10.64 -11.91 -8.62
N MET A 58 11.04 -12.98 -9.28
CA MET A 58 11.45 -14.22 -8.66
C MET A 58 12.52 -14.90 -9.55
N THR A 59 13.54 -15.47 -8.94
CA THR A 59 14.56 -16.25 -9.66
C THR A 59 15.04 -17.42 -8.82
N GLY A 60 15.32 -18.54 -9.50
CA GLY A 60 15.97 -19.70 -8.89
C GLY A 60 17.45 -19.41 -8.67
N LEU A 61 17.96 -19.86 -7.54
CA LEU A 61 19.37 -19.83 -7.17
C LEU A 61 19.88 -21.27 -6.95
N PRO A 62 21.20 -21.50 -6.97
CA PRO A 62 21.77 -22.81 -6.63
C PRO A 62 21.28 -23.33 -5.28
N TYR A 63 21.37 -24.65 -5.09
CA TYR A 63 21.02 -25.35 -3.85
C TYR A 63 19.55 -25.21 -3.44
N GLN A 64 18.62 -25.17 -4.41
CA GLN A 64 17.16 -25.06 -4.18
C GLN A 64 16.76 -23.79 -3.41
N ASN A 65 17.49 -22.71 -3.63
CA ASN A 65 17.11 -21.40 -3.14
C ASN A 65 16.31 -20.64 -4.20
N ILE A 66 15.45 -19.75 -3.74
CA ILE A 66 14.65 -18.84 -4.57
C ILE A 66 14.81 -17.45 -3.98
N LEU A 67 15.26 -16.51 -4.80
CA LEU A 67 15.25 -15.09 -4.49
C LEU A 67 13.98 -14.47 -5.09
N TYR A 68 13.28 -13.70 -4.32
CA TYR A 68 12.06 -13.00 -4.78
C TYR A 68 11.96 -11.61 -4.15
N GLY A 69 11.22 -10.74 -4.80
CA GLY A 69 10.99 -9.41 -4.26
C GLY A 69 9.85 -8.69 -4.94
N THR A 70 9.38 -7.65 -4.26
CA THR A 70 8.33 -6.75 -4.71
C THR A 70 8.77 -5.32 -4.44
N LEU A 71 8.57 -4.44 -5.40
CA LEU A 71 8.65 -2.99 -5.24
C LEU A 71 7.29 -2.40 -5.63
N ARG A 72 6.72 -1.60 -4.74
CA ARG A 72 5.43 -0.96 -4.96
C ARG A 72 5.52 0.53 -4.76
N TRP A 73 4.93 1.29 -5.69
CA TRP A 73 4.67 2.70 -5.59
C TRP A 73 3.17 2.98 -5.56
N VAL A 74 2.74 3.91 -4.71
CA VAL A 74 1.35 4.39 -4.61
C VAL A 74 1.35 5.91 -4.55
N ASN A 75 0.59 6.53 -5.44
CA ASN A 75 0.48 7.98 -5.56
C ASN A 75 -0.49 8.54 -4.50
N TRP A 76 -0.08 8.53 -3.24
CA TRP A 76 -0.87 9.06 -2.13
C TRP A 76 -0.93 10.59 -2.12
N GLN A 77 0.06 11.26 -2.72
CA GLN A 77 0.08 12.73 -2.79
C GLN A 77 -1.16 13.34 -3.47
N ASP A 78 -1.77 12.61 -4.41
CA ASP A 78 -2.99 13.03 -5.11
C ASP A 78 -4.28 12.67 -4.35
N PHE A 79 -4.16 11.97 -3.22
CA PHE A 79 -5.33 11.58 -2.43
C PHE A 79 -5.71 12.70 -1.48
N VAL A 80 -6.94 13.23 -1.66
CA VAL A 80 -7.48 14.31 -0.83
C VAL A 80 -8.92 13.96 -0.45
N ILE A 81 -9.26 14.17 0.82
CA ILE A 81 -10.64 14.18 1.29
C ILE A 81 -10.94 15.58 1.84
N GLN A 82 -11.89 16.26 1.20
CA GLN A 82 -12.32 17.60 1.61
C GLN A 82 -13.84 17.74 1.45
N PRO A 83 -14.59 17.44 2.49
CA PRO A 83 -16.04 17.60 2.47
C PRO A 83 -16.44 19.05 2.20
N PRO A 84 -17.51 19.31 1.43
CA PRO A 84 -17.85 20.66 0.97
C PRO A 84 -18.14 21.68 2.08
N LYS A 85 -18.83 21.27 3.17
CA LYS A 85 -19.08 22.16 4.30
C LYS A 85 -17.82 22.43 5.12
N PHE A 86 -16.98 21.40 5.33
CA PHE A 86 -15.67 21.58 5.95
C PHE A 86 -14.85 22.61 5.15
N LYS A 87 -14.81 22.47 3.83
CA LYS A 87 -14.15 23.46 2.97
C LYS A 87 -14.72 24.88 3.17
N ALA A 88 -16.04 25.05 3.19
CA ALA A 88 -16.66 26.35 3.38
C ALA A 88 -16.30 26.98 4.73
N VAL A 89 -16.19 26.18 5.80
CA VAL A 89 -15.73 26.66 7.13
C VAL A 89 -14.26 27.10 7.05
N ILE A 90 -13.40 26.32 6.41
CA ILE A 90 -11.98 26.66 6.25
C ILE A 90 -11.83 27.95 5.43
N ASP A 91 -12.56 28.08 4.32
CA ASP A 91 -12.56 29.29 3.49
C ASP A 91 -13.00 30.55 4.28
N TYR A 92 -13.99 30.39 5.19
CA TYR A 92 -14.41 31.48 6.07
C TYR A 92 -13.34 31.83 7.13
N VAL A 93 -12.72 30.85 7.75
CA VAL A 93 -11.64 31.05 8.72
C VAL A 93 -10.42 31.69 8.06
N ALA A 94 -10.11 31.34 6.83
CA ALA A 94 -8.99 31.88 6.06
C ALA A 94 -9.10 33.41 5.80
N ILE A 95 -10.30 33.97 5.89
CA ILE A 95 -10.48 35.46 5.82
C ILE A 95 -9.74 36.15 6.98
N PHE A 96 -9.71 35.51 8.14
CA PHE A 96 -9.09 36.08 9.35
C PHE A 96 -7.69 35.49 9.62
N TYR A 97 -7.43 34.30 9.12
CA TYR A 97 -6.19 33.52 9.30
C TYR A 97 -5.71 32.97 7.94
N PRO A 98 -4.96 33.77 7.17
CA PRO A 98 -4.53 33.39 5.81
C PRO A 98 -3.76 32.07 5.73
N GLU A 99 -3.10 31.66 6.82
CA GLU A 99 -2.39 30.39 6.92
C GLU A 99 -3.33 29.16 6.88
N ALA A 100 -4.63 29.36 7.09
CA ALA A 100 -5.63 28.28 7.02
C ALA A 100 -6.11 28.01 5.57
N THR A 101 -5.63 28.74 4.58
CA THR A 101 -6.18 28.77 3.21
C THR A 101 -6.16 27.39 2.55
N ASP A 102 -5.38 26.47 2.80
CA ASP A 102 -5.29 25.16 2.12
C ASP A 102 -5.47 23.96 3.05
N VAL A 103 -6.07 24.18 4.23
CA VAL A 103 -6.30 23.06 5.17
C VAL A 103 -7.32 22.09 4.58
N LYS A 104 -6.93 20.84 4.43
CA LYS A 104 -7.74 19.72 3.98
C LYS A 104 -8.03 18.77 5.14
N LEU A 105 -9.16 18.07 5.09
CA LEU A 105 -9.49 17.09 6.14
C LEU A 105 -8.49 15.93 6.12
N ILE A 106 -8.19 15.41 4.95
CA ILE A 106 -7.14 14.40 4.73
C ILE A 106 -6.38 14.78 3.48
N GLN A 107 -5.07 14.89 3.60
CA GLN A 107 -4.13 15.06 2.50
C GLN A 107 -2.80 14.44 2.90
N TYR A 108 -2.13 13.81 1.95
CA TYR A 108 -0.80 13.24 2.16
C TYR A 108 0.25 14.04 1.41
N ASN A 109 1.46 14.15 2.00
CA ASN A 109 2.52 15.02 1.47
C ASN A 109 3.45 14.30 0.50
N LYS A 110 3.41 12.98 0.47
CA LYS A 110 4.31 12.16 -0.34
C LYS A 110 3.60 10.92 -0.88
N ASP A 111 4.14 10.44 -1.97
CA ASP A 111 3.86 9.08 -2.45
C ASP A 111 4.51 8.05 -1.54
N GLN A 112 3.90 6.89 -1.46
CA GLN A 112 4.41 5.76 -0.69
C GLN A 112 5.19 4.79 -1.59
N TRP A 113 6.34 4.40 -1.10
CA TRP A 113 7.13 3.32 -1.65
C TRP A 113 7.23 2.20 -0.63
N SER A 114 7.06 0.97 -1.06
CA SER A 114 7.33 -0.19 -0.22
C SER A 114 8.11 -1.24 -1.00
N ALA A 115 9.00 -1.93 -0.31
CA ALA A 115 9.84 -2.96 -0.87
C ALA A 115 9.89 -4.19 0.03
N LYS A 116 9.92 -5.35 -0.60
CA LYS A 116 10.15 -6.63 0.05
C LYS A 116 11.20 -7.39 -0.76
N LEU A 117 12.20 -7.94 -0.05
CA LEU A 117 13.19 -8.84 -0.61
C LEU A 117 13.23 -10.11 0.23
N GLY A 118 13.01 -11.25 -0.38
CA GLY A 118 12.92 -12.52 0.31
C GLY A 118 13.82 -13.59 -0.30
N LEU A 119 14.34 -14.44 0.57
CA LEU A 119 15.04 -15.66 0.22
C LEU A 119 14.24 -16.85 0.74
N ALA A 120 13.93 -17.80 -0.14
CA ALA A 120 13.27 -19.04 0.20
C ALA A 120 14.21 -20.22 -0.08
N GLN A 121 14.22 -21.20 0.80
CA GLN A 121 14.97 -22.45 0.64
C GLN A 121 14.06 -23.66 0.78
N VAL A 122 14.10 -24.55 -0.19
CA VAL A 122 13.37 -25.82 -0.18
C VAL A 122 14.32 -26.93 0.26
N LYS A 123 14.00 -27.65 1.34
CA LYS A 123 14.76 -28.80 1.84
C LYS A 123 13.95 -30.09 1.76
N LYS A 124 14.57 -31.15 1.22
CA LYS A 124 13.99 -32.51 1.13
C LYS A 124 12.58 -32.54 0.51
N LYS A 125 12.23 -31.57 -0.34
CA LYS A 125 10.90 -31.39 -0.97
C LYS A 125 9.72 -31.29 0.02
N LYS A 126 9.98 -31.11 1.30
CA LYS A 126 8.97 -31.04 2.35
C LYS A 126 9.04 -29.77 3.19
N TRP A 127 10.21 -29.16 3.29
CA TRP A 127 10.41 -27.97 4.08
C TRP A 127 10.67 -26.78 3.16
N LEU A 128 9.87 -25.73 3.32
CA LEU A 128 10.13 -24.41 2.77
C LEU A 128 10.45 -23.48 3.95
N SER A 129 11.62 -22.85 3.92
CA SER A 129 11.98 -21.81 4.90
C SER A 129 12.15 -20.50 4.16
N THR A 130 11.68 -19.42 4.74
CA THR A 130 11.76 -18.06 4.15
C THR A 130 12.36 -17.08 5.13
N MET A 131 13.13 -16.14 4.58
CA MET A 131 13.60 -14.95 5.28
C MET A 131 13.28 -13.75 4.39
N GLU A 132 12.71 -12.68 4.97
CA GLU A 132 12.28 -11.49 4.25
C GLU A 132 12.82 -10.23 4.93
N LEU A 133 13.22 -9.28 4.11
CA LEU A 133 13.46 -7.89 4.48
C LEU A 133 12.31 -7.05 3.95
N LEU A 134 11.77 -6.18 4.79
CA LEU A 134 10.66 -5.32 4.47
C LEU A 134 11.02 -3.86 4.71
N TRP A 135 10.54 -3.01 3.85
CA TRP A 135 10.71 -1.57 3.96
C TRP A 135 9.48 -0.85 3.41
N ASP A 136 9.08 0.20 4.09
CA ASP A 136 8.00 1.11 3.69
C ASP A 136 8.43 2.54 4.02
N SER A 137 8.29 3.45 3.05
CA SER A 137 8.72 4.84 3.23
C SER A 137 7.79 5.65 4.13
N GLY A 138 6.60 5.15 4.41
CA GLY A 138 5.51 5.98 4.92
C GLY A 138 5.12 7.11 3.96
N ILE A 139 4.22 7.94 4.40
CA ILE A 139 3.70 9.09 3.65
C ILE A 139 4.01 10.44 4.32
N ASN A 140 4.74 10.41 5.41
CA ASN A 140 5.32 11.57 6.11
C ASN A 140 4.30 12.60 6.62
N ASN A 141 3.13 12.16 7.02
CA ASN A 141 2.16 12.96 7.78
C ASN A 141 2.29 12.65 9.27
N PRO A 142 1.84 13.54 10.16
CA PRO A 142 1.68 13.20 11.56
C PRO A 142 0.89 11.89 11.70
N ALA A 143 1.32 11.02 12.60
CA ALA A 143 0.64 9.74 12.84
C ALA A 143 -0.86 9.97 13.08
N SER A 144 -1.68 9.41 12.22
CA SER A 144 -3.13 9.47 12.28
C SER A 144 -3.68 8.07 12.07
N THR A 145 -4.77 7.73 12.75
CA THR A 145 -5.48 6.46 12.53
C THR A 145 -6.02 6.29 11.11
N LEU A 146 -6.01 7.37 10.32
CA LEU A 146 -6.43 7.37 8.92
C LEU A 146 -5.26 7.21 7.93
N ASN A 147 -4.02 7.16 8.42
CA ASN A 147 -2.86 6.95 7.58
C ASN A 147 -2.72 5.49 7.18
N PRO A 148 -2.40 5.18 5.92
CA PRO A 148 -2.17 3.81 5.50
C PRO A 148 -0.92 3.21 6.15
N SER A 149 0.13 4.00 6.34
CA SER A 149 1.38 3.61 7.02
C SER A 149 2.22 4.86 7.29
N ASP A 150 2.92 4.85 8.43
CA ASP A 150 3.91 5.89 8.79
C ASP A 150 5.34 5.48 8.42
N GLY A 151 5.47 4.38 7.71
CA GLY A 151 6.73 3.74 7.34
C GLY A 151 7.16 2.71 8.37
N TYR A 152 7.93 1.74 7.90
CA TYR A 152 8.56 0.73 8.75
C TYR A 152 9.74 0.06 8.05
N GLN A 153 10.59 -0.55 8.86
CA GLN A 153 11.57 -1.54 8.43
C GLN A 153 11.33 -2.84 9.18
N GLY A 154 11.57 -3.96 8.55
CA GLY A 154 11.28 -5.21 9.21
C GLY A 154 11.99 -6.42 8.64
N ILE A 155 11.94 -7.47 9.44
CA ILE A 155 12.44 -8.79 9.09
C ILE A 155 11.33 -9.79 9.31
N GLY A 156 11.12 -10.67 8.32
CA GLY A 156 10.22 -11.80 8.38
C GLY A 156 10.97 -13.12 8.34
N LEU A 157 10.53 -14.09 9.14
CA LEU A 157 10.99 -15.47 9.08
C LEU A 157 9.77 -16.37 8.97
N GLY A 158 9.82 -17.32 8.06
CA GLY A 158 8.72 -18.26 7.84
C GLY A 158 9.22 -19.68 7.62
N SER A 159 8.39 -20.65 7.94
CA SER A 159 8.63 -22.04 7.61
C SER A 159 7.31 -22.74 7.32
N MET A 160 7.33 -23.61 6.31
CA MET A 160 6.21 -24.47 5.94
C MET A 160 6.71 -25.91 5.83
N TYR A 161 5.96 -26.83 6.39
CA TYR A 161 6.20 -28.26 6.29
C TYR A 161 5.04 -28.96 5.60
N THR A 162 5.32 -29.61 4.48
CA THR A 162 4.36 -30.45 3.76
C THR A 162 4.31 -31.82 4.42
N TYR A 163 3.27 -32.06 5.22
CA TYR A 163 3.06 -33.36 5.88
C TYR A 163 2.67 -34.44 4.87
N ASN A 164 1.68 -34.15 4.01
CA ASN A 164 1.24 -35.02 2.92
C ASN A 164 0.63 -34.18 1.78
N THR A 165 -0.02 -34.83 0.81
CA THR A 165 -0.64 -34.15 -0.35
C THR A 165 -1.86 -33.30 -0.02
N GLN A 166 -2.38 -33.37 1.20
CA GLN A 166 -3.59 -32.67 1.65
C GLN A 166 -3.30 -31.65 2.75
N PHE A 167 -2.18 -31.75 3.47
CA PHE A 167 -1.87 -30.93 4.62
C PHE A 167 -0.48 -30.31 4.57
N ASP A 168 -0.47 -28.97 4.66
CA ASP A 168 0.71 -28.17 4.94
C ASP A 168 0.55 -27.47 6.29
N ILE A 169 1.63 -27.38 7.05
CA ILE A 169 1.70 -26.65 8.32
C ILE A 169 2.67 -25.49 8.11
N ALA A 170 2.19 -24.26 8.28
CA ALA A 170 3.02 -23.06 8.12
C ALA A 170 3.00 -22.21 9.40
N ALA A 171 4.14 -21.61 9.72
CA ALA A 171 4.31 -20.62 10.77
C ALA A 171 5.25 -19.53 10.32
N GLY A 172 5.02 -18.31 10.78
CA GLY A 172 5.87 -17.16 10.48
C GLY A 172 5.83 -16.12 11.58
N LEU A 173 6.91 -15.35 11.67
CA LEU A 173 7.07 -14.24 12.58
C LEU A 173 7.61 -13.03 11.82
N TYR A 174 7.05 -11.86 12.11
CA TYR A 174 7.52 -10.57 11.59
C TYR A 174 7.89 -9.67 12.76
N TYR A 175 9.03 -9.02 12.65
CA TYR A 175 9.44 -7.89 13.50
C TYR A 175 9.47 -6.64 12.65
N LEU A 176 8.69 -5.64 13.04
CA LEU A 176 8.58 -4.34 12.34
C LEU A 176 8.97 -3.23 13.33
N HIS A 177 9.73 -2.27 12.83
CA HIS A 177 10.17 -1.08 13.57
C HIS A 177 9.97 0.16 12.72
#